data_f6f3dfe187555abd1c34e299ed747d83
#
_entry.id   f6f3dfe187555abd1c34e299ed747d83
#
_cell.length_a   1.000
_cell.length_b   1.000
_cell.length_c   1.000
_cell.angle_alpha   90.00
_cell.angle_beta   90.00
_cell.angle_gamma   90.00
#
_symmetry.space_group_name_H-M   'P 1'
#
loop_
_entity.id
_entity.type
_entity.pdbx_description
1 polymer ?
#
loop_
_entity_poly.entity_id
_entity_poly.type
_entity_poly.pdbx_seq_one_letter_code
_entity_poly.pdbx_strand_id
1 'polypeptide(L)'
;VLFRSCWVALTYNKKNIRKYMEPNENLVIVIAFGIPANWGYNHKSKLPRQVSNVSDNSPQWFKDGVDCALNAPTAINQQKFMLTLVDDKVKAKAKFAPSAKVDLGIVKYHFEVGSGKDHSIWI
;
A
#
# COMPACT_ATOMS: atom_id res chain seq x y z
N VAL A 1 -11.43 -18.05 13.17
CA VAL A 1 -11.72 -16.64 13.51
C VAL A 1 -10.92 -15.77 12.56
N LEU A 2 -11.59 -14.89 11.80
CA LEU A 2 -10.93 -13.97 10.86
C LEU A 2 -10.76 -12.61 11.54
N PHE A 3 -9.52 -12.18 11.67
CA PHE A 3 -9.19 -10.83 12.12
C PHE A 3 -9.20 -9.86 10.95
N ARG A 4 -9.46 -8.61 11.25
CA ARG A 4 -9.27 -7.48 10.34
C ARG A 4 -8.27 -6.49 10.92
N SER A 5 -7.59 -5.78 10.04
CA SER A 5 -6.71 -4.67 10.43
C SER A 5 -7.07 -3.42 9.66
N CYS A 6 -6.83 -2.28 10.27
CA CYS A 6 -6.95 -0.98 9.64
C CYS A 6 -5.81 -0.08 10.13
N TRP A 7 -5.07 0.51 9.21
CA TRP A 7 -4.09 1.52 9.61
C TRP A 7 -4.73 2.91 9.68
N VAL A 8 -4.34 3.68 10.68
CA VAL A 8 -4.93 4.98 11.01
C VAL A 8 -3.82 6.00 11.18
N ALA A 9 -3.86 7.08 10.39
CA ALA A 9 -2.85 8.14 10.44
C ALA A 9 -3.28 9.35 11.29
N LEU A 10 -4.57 9.64 11.40
CA LEU A 10 -5.07 10.93 11.92
C LEU A 10 -6.09 10.84 13.05
N THR A 11 -6.92 9.80 13.10
CA THR A 11 -8.11 9.73 13.98
C THR A 11 -7.84 8.97 15.29
N TYR A 12 -6.68 9.17 15.91
CA TYR A 12 -6.34 8.62 17.21
C TYR A 12 -5.82 9.68 18.17
N ASN A 13 -5.94 9.42 19.48
CA ASN A 13 -5.42 10.32 20.51
C ASN A 13 -3.91 10.12 20.69
N LYS A 14 -3.12 11.05 20.16
CA LYS A 14 -1.65 11.01 20.23
C LYS A 14 -1.11 10.95 21.67
N LYS A 15 -1.78 11.60 22.65
CA LYS A 15 -1.35 11.56 24.05
C LYS A 15 -1.41 10.16 24.64
N ASN A 16 -2.45 9.40 24.26
CA ASN A 16 -2.62 8.02 24.74
C ASN A 16 -1.59 7.05 24.14
N ILE A 17 -1.06 7.35 22.96
CA ILE A 17 -0.05 6.53 22.30
C ILE A 17 1.36 6.88 22.80
N ARG A 18 1.66 8.17 23.02
CA ARG A 18 2.98 8.65 23.43
C ARG A 18 3.53 7.97 24.69
N LYS A 19 2.68 7.53 25.60
CA LYS A 19 3.12 6.83 26.83
C LYS A 19 3.76 5.45 26.57
N TYR A 20 3.63 4.94 25.34
CA TYR A 20 4.23 3.66 24.90
C TYR A 20 5.43 3.86 23.97
N MET A 21 5.88 5.11 23.80
CA MET A 21 6.96 5.46 22.87
C MET A 21 8.18 5.96 23.67
N GLU A 22 9.36 5.66 23.13
CA GLU A 22 10.61 6.25 23.61
C GLU A 22 10.76 7.71 23.15
N PRO A 23 11.56 8.55 23.88
CA PRO A 23 11.69 9.98 23.56
C PRO A 23 12.14 10.31 22.13
N ASN A 24 12.89 9.42 21.50
CA ASN A 24 13.45 9.58 20.16
C ASN A 24 12.64 8.89 19.05
N GLU A 25 11.49 8.30 19.40
CA GLU A 25 10.62 7.65 18.43
C GLU A 25 9.61 8.63 17.80
N ASN A 26 9.29 8.40 16.54
CA ASN A 26 8.26 9.14 15.81
C ASN A 26 7.10 8.21 15.47
N LEU A 27 5.90 8.63 15.88
CA LEU A 27 4.68 7.91 15.53
C LEU A 27 4.30 8.16 14.07
N VAL A 28 4.39 7.14 13.24
CA VAL A 28 4.01 7.21 11.83
C VAL A 28 2.53 6.91 11.62
N ILE A 29 2.07 5.76 12.12
CA ILE A 29 0.68 5.30 12.02
C ILE A 29 0.34 4.45 13.24
N VAL A 30 -0.96 4.22 13.44
CA VAL A 30 -1.48 3.22 14.38
C VAL A 30 -2.22 2.16 13.57
N ILE A 31 -2.06 0.90 13.94
CA ILE A 31 -2.80 -0.21 13.32
C ILE A 31 -3.80 -0.74 14.34
N ALA A 32 -5.09 -0.58 14.04
CA ALA A 32 -6.16 -1.24 14.76
C ALA A 32 -6.31 -2.67 14.24
N PHE A 33 -6.36 -3.64 15.14
CA PHE A 33 -6.46 -5.05 14.81
C PHE A 33 -7.47 -5.75 15.73
N GLY A 34 -8.35 -6.56 15.16
CA GLY A 34 -9.36 -7.26 15.95
C GLY A 34 -10.45 -7.95 15.12
N ILE A 35 -11.45 -8.45 15.84
CA ILE A 35 -12.65 -9.04 15.24
C ILE A 35 -13.56 -7.89 14.79
N PRO A 36 -13.93 -7.80 13.52
CA PRO A 36 -14.73 -6.69 13.02
C PRO A 36 -16.20 -6.83 13.42
N ALA A 37 -16.85 -5.70 13.70
CA ALA A 37 -18.30 -5.64 13.90
C ALA A 37 -19.10 -5.95 12.61
N ASN A 38 -18.51 -5.68 11.46
CA ASN A 38 -19.04 -6.04 10.13
C ASN A 38 -17.88 -6.36 9.18
N TRP A 39 -18.19 -7.02 8.07
CA TRP A 39 -17.16 -7.47 7.13
C TRP A 39 -16.66 -6.37 6.19
N GLY A 40 -17.24 -5.17 6.27
CA GLY A 40 -16.91 -4.06 5.38
C GLY A 40 -17.35 -4.33 3.92
N TYR A 41 -16.92 -3.45 3.04
CA TYR A 41 -17.20 -3.54 1.60
C TYR A 41 -15.92 -3.60 0.81
N ASN A 42 -15.96 -4.18 -0.39
CA ASN A 42 -14.85 -4.10 -1.33
C ASN A 42 -14.64 -2.64 -1.74
N HIS A 43 -13.40 -2.18 -1.67
CA HIS A 43 -13.08 -0.83 -2.14
C HIS A 43 -13.08 -0.77 -3.68
N LYS A 44 -13.37 0.40 -4.22
CA LYS A 44 -13.24 0.64 -5.67
C LYS A 44 -11.75 0.75 -6.02
N SER A 45 -11.31 -0.08 -6.94
CA SER A 45 -9.95 -0.02 -7.49
C SER A 45 -9.89 0.81 -8.76
N LYS A 46 -8.78 1.49 -8.97
CA LYS A 46 -8.42 2.05 -10.27
C LYS A 46 -8.13 0.94 -11.27
N LEU A 47 -8.17 1.28 -12.54
CA LEU A 47 -7.71 0.37 -13.57
C LEU A 47 -6.17 0.24 -13.53
N PRO A 48 -5.59 -0.93 -13.83
CA PRO A 48 -4.14 -1.14 -13.83
C PRO A 48 -3.37 -0.08 -14.63
N ARG A 49 -3.87 0.31 -15.80
CA ARG A 49 -3.26 1.34 -16.66
C ARG A 49 -3.29 2.77 -16.09
N GLN A 50 -4.07 3.03 -15.05
CA GLN A 50 -4.09 4.32 -14.35
C GLN A 50 -2.98 4.48 -13.30
N VAL A 51 -2.43 3.34 -12.86
CA VAL A 51 -1.41 3.26 -11.80
C VAL A 51 -0.11 2.62 -12.27
N SER A 52 -0.04 2.20 -13.54
CA SER A 52 1.17 1.60 -14.11
C SER A 52 1.22 1.79 -15.63
N ASN A 53 2.36 1.44 -16.23
CA ASN A 53 2.51 1.32 -17.69
C ASN A 53 2.23 -0.10 -18.19
N VAL A 54 1.42 -0.88 -17.47
CA VAL A 54 1.05 -2.24 -17.85
C VAL A 54 0.36 -2.26 -19.22
N SER A 55 0.72 -3.24 -20.04
CA SER A 55 0.17 -3.49 -21.37
C SER A 55 -0.05 -4.98 -21.58
N ASP A 56 -0.65 -5.37 -22.69
CA ASP A 56 -0.89 -6.77 -23.03
C ASP A 56 0.42 -7.53 -23.21
N ASN A 57 1.50 -6.83 -23.64
CA ASN A 57 2.84 -7.39 -23.82
C ASN A 57 3.70 -7.36 -22.54
N SER A 58 3.20 -6.81 -21.44
CA SER A 58 3.93 -6.83 -20.17
C SER A 58 4.09 -8.26 -19.65
N PRO A 59 5.22 -8.60 -19.01
CA PRO A 59 5.42 -9.92 -18.44
C PRO A 59 4.38 -10.21 -17.33
N GLN A 60 4.01 -11.49 -17.20
CA GLN A 60 2.92 -11.88 -16.29
C GLN A 60 3.19 -11.45 -14.85
N TRP A 61 4.43 -11.64 -14.35
CA TRP A 61 4.79 -11.22 -13.00
C TRP A 61 4.51 -9.73 -12.73
N PHE A 62 4.68 -8.85 -13.75
CA PHE A 62 4.39 -7.42 -13.58
C PHE A 62 2.88 -7.16 -13.53
N LYS A 63 2.10 -7.88 -14.34
CA LYS A 63 0.62 -7.82 -14.30
C LYS A 63 0.11 -8.23 -12.93
N ASP A 64 0.55 -9.39 -12.43
CA ASP A 64 0.16 -9.94 -11.13
C ASP A 64 0.57 -9.00 -9.98
N GLY A 65 1.78 -8.42 -10.07
CA GLY A 65 2.25 -7.42 -9.12
C GLY A 65 1.39 -6.16 -9.10
N VAL A 66 1.00 -5.63 -10.26
CA VAL A 66 0.12 -4.45 -10.37
C VAL A 66 -1.28 -4.76 -9.81
N ASP A 67 -1.84 -5.92 -10.12
CA ASP A 67 -3.16 -6.33 -9.63
C ASP A 67 -3.16 -6.50 -8.11
N CYS A 68 -2.11 -7.09 -7.54
CA CYS A 68 -1.96 -7.18 -6.10
C CYS A 68 -1.74 -5.81 -5.45
N ALA A 69 -0.95 -4.93 -6.08
CA ALA A 69 -0.72 -3.56 -5.61
C ALA A 69 -2.01 -2.72 -5.54
N LEU A 70 -2.98 -2.98 -6.41
CA LEU A 70 -4.30 -2.34 -6.37
C LEU A 70 -5.15 -2.75 -5.16
N ASN A 71 -4.82 -3.87 -4.49
CA ASN A 71 -5.44 -4.27 -3.24
C ASN A 71 -4.78 -3.64 -2.00
N ALA A 72 -3.68 -2.90 -2.17
CA ALA A 72 -3.00 -2.22 -1.07
C ALA A 72 -3.90 -1.17 -0.42
N PRO A 73 -4.09 -1.20 0.92
CA PRO A 73 -4.86 -0.19 1.62
C PRO A 73 -4.13 1.16 1.61
N THR A 74 -4.63 2.11 0.84
CA THR A 74 -4.11 3.49 0.79
C THR A 74 -4.99 4.45 1.57
N ALA A 75 -4.42 5.57 2.03
CA ALA A 75 -5.16 6.60 2.77
C ALA A 75 -6.40 7.02 1.98
N ILE A 76 -7.59 6.98 2.61
CA ILE A 76 -8.90 7.26 2.00
C ILE A 76 -9.11 6.60 0.62
N ASN A 77 -8.48 5.46 0.39
CA ASN A 77 -8.50 4.73 -0.88
C ASN A 77 -8.04 5.58 -2.09
N GLN A 78 -7.09 6.47 -1.89
CA GLN A 78 -6.67 7.43 -2.91
C GLN A 78 -5.88 6.82 -4.07
N GLN A 79 -5.18 5.70 -3.85
CA GLN A 79 -4.39 4.96 -4.85
C GLN A 79 -3.51 5.91 -5.69
N LYS A 80 -2.77 6.81 -5.03
CA LYS A 80 -1.93 7.87 -5.61
C LYS A 80 -0.49 7.40 -5.81
N PHE A 81 -0.32 6.39 -6.63
CA PHE A 81 1.01 5.86 -6.99
C PHE A 81 1.14 5.64 -8.51
N MET A 82 2.35 5.37 -8.95
CA MET A 82 2.66 4.95 -10.32
C MET A 82 3.77 3.90 -10.28
N LEU A 83 3.54 2.77 -10.90
CA LEU A 83 4.49 1.68 -11.10
C LEU A 83 4.89 1.66 -12.58
N THR A 84 6.18 1.74 -12.85
CA THR A 84 6.68 1.77 -14.22
C THR A 84 7.66 0.64 -14.42
N LEU A 85 7.34 -0.29 -15.29
CA LEU A 85 8.26 -1.32 -15.74
C LEU A 85 9.32 -0.68 -16.64
N VAL A 86 10.59 -0.88 -16.29
CA VAL A 86 11.76 -0.43 -17.06
C VAL A 86 12.68 -1.65 -17.15
N ASP A 87 12.77 -2.22 -18.33
CA ASP A 87 13.44 -3.51 -18.56
C ASP A 87 12.89 -4.59 -17.60
N ASP A 88 13.74 -5.20 -16.77
CA ASP A 88 13.35 -6.19 -15.76
C ASP A 88 13.20 -5.63 -14.35
N LYS A 89 13.12 -4.31 -14.19
CA LYS A 89 12.99 -3.59 -12.91
C LYS A 89 11.72 -2.74 -12.87
N VAL A 90 11.36 -2.30 -11.68
CA VAL A 90 10.19 -1.46 -11.48
C VAL A 90 10.56 -0.18 -10.76
N LYS A 91 10.18 0.94 -11.35
CA LYS A 91 10.23 2.25 -10.69
C LYS A 91 8.91 2.54 -10.03
N ALA A 92 8.92 2.75 -8.71
CA ALA A 92 7.75 3.12 -7.95
C ALA A 92 7.78 4.60 -7.57
N LYS A 93 6.71 5.34 -7.85
CA LYS A 93 6.60 6.77 -7.53
C LYS A 93 5.28 7.06 -6.82
N ALA A 94 5.36 7.76 -5.68
CA ALA A 94 4.18 8.36 -5.05
C ALA A 94 3.77 9.62 -5.83
N LYS A 95 2.47 9.76 -6.09
CA LYS A 95 1.89 11.03 -6.55
C LYS A 95 1.59 11.90 -5.32
N PHE A 96 1.54 13.21 -5.51
CA PHE A 96 1.31 14.15 -4.40
C PHE A 96 -0.04 13.89 -3.71
N ALA A 97 0.01 13.55 -2.42
CA ALA A 97 -1.17 13.32 -1.58
C ALA A 97 -0.75 13.15 -0.11
N PRO A 98 -1.66 13.34 0.86
CA PRO A 98 -1.42 13.01 2.25
C PRO A 98 -1.01 11.52 2.41
N SER A 99 -0.06 11.25 3.29
CA SER A 99 0.45 9.88 3.57
C SER A 99 0.98 9.09 2.36
N ALA A 100 1.23 9.75 1.22
CA ALA A 100 1.59 9.08 -0.03
C ALA A 100 2.88 8.23 0.06
N LYS A 101 3.82 8.57 0.95
CA LYS A 101 5.03 7.75 1.19
C LYS A 101 4.71 6.45 1.93
N VAL A 102 3.78 6.52 2.91
CA VAL A 102 3.29 5.33 3.63
C VAL A 102 2.54 4.43 2.67
N ASP A 103 1.60 5.02 1.90
CA ASP A 103 0.86 4.30 0.87
C ASP A 103 1.80 3.58 -0.10
N LEU A 104 2.85 4.27 -0.57
CA LEU A 104 3.80 3.68 -1.51
C LEU A 104 4.55 2.49 -0.90
N GLY A 105 4.91 2.54 0.37
CA GLY A 105 5.54 1.42 1.07
C GLY A 105 4.62 0.19 1.10
N ILE A 106 3.34 0.39 1.41
CA ILE A 106 2.33 -0.68 1.43
C ILE A 106 2.12 -1.24 0.01
N VAL A 107 2.01 -0.36 -1.00
CA VAL A 107 1.87 -0.72 -2.42
C VAL A 107 3.05 -1.56 -2.90
N LYS A 108 4.30 -1.16 -2.57
CA LYS A 108 5.50 -1.92 -2.93
C LYS A 108 5.48 -3.33 -2.36
N TYR A 109 5.12 -3.48 -1.08
CA TYR A 109 5.04 -4.80 -0.47
C TYR A 109 3.97 -5.68 -1.12
N HIS A 110 2.78 -5.13 -1.42
CA HIS A 110 1.75 -5.87 -2.14
C HIS A 110 2.22 -6.29 -3.55
N PHE A 111 2.92 -5.40 -4.25
CA PHE A 111 3.51 -5.72 -5.54
C PHE A 111 4.52 -6.87 -5.45
N GLU A 112 5.43 -6.84 -4.47
CA GLU A 112 6.41 -7.92 -4.23
C GLU A 112 5.70 -9.26 -4.03
N VAL A 113 4.67 -9.29 -3.17
CA VAL A 113 3.87 -10.50 -2.92
C VAL A 113 3.18 -10.99 -4.19
N GLY A 114 2.53 -10.09 -4.95
CA GLY A 114 1.79 -10.48 -6.17
C GLY A 114 2.70 -10.90 -7.31
N SER A 115 3.83 -10.25 -7.48
CA SER A 115 4.79 -10.55 -8.56
C SER A 115 5.70 -11.74 -8.26
N GLY A 116 5.79 -12.18 -7.00
CA GLY A 116 6.77 -13.18 -6.56
C GLY A 116 8.22 -12.69 -6.65
N LYS A 117 8.43 -11.37 -6.73
CA LYS A 117 9.75 -10.73 -6.75
C LYS A 117 10.13 -10.23 -5.37
N ASP A 118 11.41 -10.21 -5.08
CA ASP A 118 11.94 -9.64 -3.86
C ASP A 118 12.23 -8.13 -4.00
N HIS A 119 12.77 -7.53 -2.94
CA HIS A 119 13.06 -6.10 -2.88
C HIS A 119 14.06 -5.60 -3.94
N SER A 120 14.85 -6.48 -4.55
CA SER A 120 15.80 -6.10 -5.62
C SER A 120 15.11 -5.65 -6.91
N ILE A 121 13.80 -5.85 -7.03
CA ILE A 121 13.01 -5.44 -8.21
C ILE A 121 12.98 -3.91 -8.38
N TRP A 122 13.17 -3.13 -7.32
CA TRP A 122 13.01 -1.68 -7.34
C TRP A 122 14.25 -0.92 -7.81
N ILE A 123 14.03 0.15 -8.60
CA ILE A 123 15.02 1.16 -8.98
C ILE A 123 14.56 2.58 -8.67
#